data_7c412b1751290653a81c203d568093e0
#
_entry.id   7c412b1751290653a81c203d568093e0
#
_cell.length_a   1.000
_cell.length_b   1.000
_cell.length_c   1.000
_cell.angle_alpha   90.00
_cell.angle_beta   90.00
_cell.angle_gamma   90.00
#
_symmetry.space_group_name_H-M   'P 1'
#
loop_
_entity.id
_entity.type
_entity.pdbx_description
1 polymer ?
#
loop_
_entity_poly.entity_id
_entity_poly.type
_entity_poly.pdbx_seq_one_letter_code
_entity_poly.pdbx_strand_id
1 'polypeptide(L)'
;MLVTLSIRDVTGLSKSERADIKYYSRFIECEFSALVYMLNKDYIFSTWNYLGYTQLTANICSEALFVVIDVDHTSINLHDRLQQLTDEGLQCIIATTSDSANLHKYRVLIPLNRPVTAYEYRLLVTGIQSNGLISDMDPVSSRPAQKFYAYANSVIVSNFIGSTLVVDDYIVDPQSPSLRLLDPSADVTDILHEFDSYQSATKGRRTR
;
A
#
# COMPACT_ATOMS: atom_id res chain seq x y z
N MET A 1 5.59 -17.50 -1.52
CA MET A 1 6.49 -16.40 -1.12
C MET A 1 6.13 -15.98 0.29
N LEU A 2 7.11 -15.91 1.21
CA LEU A 2 6.92 -15.39 2.57
C LEU A 2 6.85 -13.87 2.56
N VAL A 3 5.93 -13.31 3.35
CA VAL A 3 5.78 -11.88 3.59
C VAL A 3 5.70 -11.60 5.09
N THR A 4 6.13 -10.41 5.50
CA THR A 4 6.03 -9.94 6.90
C THR A 4 5.10 -8.75 6.98
N LEU A 5 4.34 -8.65 8.06
CA LEU A 5 3.43 -7.53 8.30
C LEU A 5 3.15 -7.35 9.79
N SER A 6 2.78 -6.12 10.16
CA SER A 6 2.25 -5.80 11.49
C SER A 6 0.73 -5.94 11.49
N ILE A 7 0.17 -6.54 12.53
CA ILE A 7 -1.29 -6.69 12.69
C ILE A 7 -1.77 -6.34 14.08
N ARG A 8 -3.05 -5.99 14.17
CA ARG A 8 -3.82 -5.88 15.40
C ARG A 8 -5.25 -6.30 15.19
N ASP A 9 -5.75 -7.18 16.06
CA ASP A 9 -7.16 -7.54 16.15
C ASP A 9 -7.98 -6.35 16.65
N VAL A 10 -9.05 -6.04 15.94
CA VAL A 10 -9.97 -4.93 16.24
C VAL A 10 -11.42 -5.38 16.23
N THR A 11 -11.66 -6.68 16.42
CA THR A 11 -12.99 -7.26 16.51
C THR A 11 -13.80 -6.55 17.60
N GLY A 12 -15.02 -6.15 17.28
CA GLY A 12 -15.92 -5.45 18.18
C GLY A 12 -15.68 -3.96 18.36
N LEU A 13 -14.60 -3.40 17.81
CA LEU A 13 -14.35 -1.95 17.86
C LEU A 13 -15.13 -1.21 16.78
N SER A 14 -15.68 -0.05 17.13
CA SER A 14 -16.29 0.89 16.20
C SER A 14 -15.27 1.48 15.22
N LYS A 15 -15.75 2.09 14.13
CA LYS A 15 -14.90 2.74 13.14
C LYS A 15 -14.03 3.86 13.75
N SER A 16 -14.58 4.64 14.70
CA SER A 16 -13.85 5.70 15.39
C SER A 16 -12.74 5.14 16.29
N GLU A 17 -13.05 4.10 17.08
CA GLU A 17 -12.03 3.46 17.92
C GLU A 17 -10.90 2.84 17.11
N ARG A 18 -11.21 2.22 15.97
CA ARG A 18 -10.19 1.70 15.03
C ARG A 18 -9.31 2.82 14.48
N ALA A 19 -9.88 4.00 14.19
CA ALA A 19 -9.13 5.15 13.67
C ALA A 19 -8.11 5.68 14.69
N ASP A 20 -8.43 5.64 15.99
CA ASP A 20 -7.57 6.13 17.07
C ASP A 20 -6.39 5.20 17.40
N ILE A 21 -6.42 3.96 16.92
CA ILE A 21 -5.33 3.01 17.14
C ILE A 21 -4.08 3.47 16.40
N LYS A 22 -2.97 3.61 17.14
CA LYS A 22 -1.67 4.05 16.62
C LYS A 22 -0.57 3.00 16.79
N TYR A 23 -0.90 1.79 17.19
CA TYR A 23 0.07 0.72 17.41
C TYR A 23 -0.51 -0.64 17.03
N TYR A 24 0.39 -1.55 16.69
CA TYR A 24 0.10 -2.94 16.35
C TYR A 24 0.36 -3.83 17.55
N SER A 25 -0.22 -5.02 17.55
CA SER A 25 -0.04 -5.96 18.67
C SER A 25 1.07 -6.96 18.44
N ARG A 26 1.37 -7.27 17.17
CA ARG A 26 2.39 -8.25 16.81
C ARG A 26 2.83 -8.13 15.35
N PHE A 27 3.99 -8.70 15.07
CA PHE A 27 4.46 -9.00 13.73
C PHE A 27 4.09 -10.45 13.39
N ILE A 28 3.78 -10.70 12.14
CA ILE A 28 3.61 -12.05 11.61
C ILE A 28 4.42 -12.22 10.33
N GLU A 29 4.85 -13.45 10.09
CA GLU A 29 5.40 -13.90 8.83
C GLU A 29 4.50 -15.03 8.32
N CYS A 30 4.11 -14.97 7.06
CA CYS A 30 3.25 -15.99 6.46
C CYS A 30 3.45 -16.03 4.94
N GLU A 31 2.93 -17.07 4.31
CA GLU A 31 2.82 -17.11 2.85
C GLU A 31 1.88 -15.98 2.37
N PHE A 32 2.21 -15.36 1.23
CA PHE A 32 1.38 -14.30 0.64
C PHE A 32 -0.07 -14.75 0.45
N SER A 33 -0.29 -15.97 0.01
CA SER A 33 -1.63 -16.56 -0.15
C SER A 33 -2.42 -16.67 1.17
N ALA A 34 -1.74 -16.79 2.30
CA ALA A 34 -2.39 -16.86 3.61
C ALA A 34 -2.99 -15.52 4.06
N LEU A 35 -2.61 -14.40 3.42
CA LEU A 35 -3.22 -13.09 3.70
C LEU A 35 -4.73 -13.08 3.45
N VAL A 36 -5.26 -13.95 2.58
CA VAL A 36 -6.72 -14.11 2.37
C VAL A 36 -7.44 -14.38 3.70
N TYR A 37 -6.87 -15.22 4.57
CA TYR A 37 -7.48 -15.52 5.87
C TYR A 37 -7.47 -14.32 6.82
N MET A 38 -6.42 -13.51 6.75
CA MET A 38 -6.30 -12.29 7.55
C MET A 38 -7.27 -11.21 7.05
N LEU A 39 -7.40 -11.05 5.73
CA LEU A 39 -8.29 -10.06 5.11
C LEU A 39 -9.77 -10.33 5.37
N ASN A 40 -10.14 -11.56 5.72
CA ASN A 40 -11.50 -11.94 6.12
C ASN A 40 -11.70 -11.90 7.65
N LYS A 41 -10.99 -11.03 8.34
CA LYS A 41 -11.08 -10.79 9.78
C LYS A 41 -11.08 -9.29 10.04
N ASP A 42 -11.55 -8.90 11.22
CA ASP A 42 -11.49 -7.51 11.68
C ASP A 42 -10.07 -7.18 12.19
N TYR A 43 -9.17 -6.86 11.28
CA TYR A 43 -7.80 -6.49 11.60
C TYR A 43 -7.43 -5.10 11.08
N ILE A 44 -6.52 -4.45 11.81
CA ILE A 44 -5.67 -3.41 11.25
C ILE A 44 -4.36 -4.08 10.88
N PHE A 45 -3.82 -3.71 9.71
CA PHE A 45 -2.52 -4.21 9.29
C PHE A 45 -1.68 -3.15 8.57
N SER A 46 -0.39 -3.43 8.47
CA SER A 46 0.56 -2.67 7.66
C SER A 46 1.59 -3.62 7.05
N THR A 47 2.04 -3.30 5.86
CA THR A 47 3.14 -4.02 5.19
C THR A 47 4.51 -3.84 5.88
N TRP A 48 4.59 -3.01 6.93
CA TRP A 48 5.80 -2.68 7.67
C TRP A 48 5.80 -3.26 9.06
N ASN A 49 6.98 -3.54 9.59
CA ASN A 49 7.21 -3.72 11.01
C ASN A 49 7.72 -2.40 11.62
N TYR A 50 7.34 -2.14 12.87
CA TYR A 50 7.62 -0.88 13.54
C TYR A 50 8.33 -1.10 14.88
N LEU A 51 9.37 -0.30 15.15
CA LEU A 51 9.99 -0.24 16.46
C LEU A 51 8.95 0.17 17.51
N GLY A 52 8.88 -0.60 18.61
CA GLY A 52 7.91 -0.38 19.68
C GLY A 52 6.45 -0.50 19.20
N TYR A 53 6.21 -1.17 18.07
CA TYR A 53 4.88 -1.37 17.46
C TYR A 53 4.11 -0.09 17.11
N THR A 54 4.75 1.09 17.22
CA THR A 54 4.09 2.38 17.01
C THR A 54 4.11 2.77 15.53
N GLN A 55 2.94 3.04 14.97
CA GLN A 55 2.73 3.43 13.59
C GLN A 55 3.26 4.86 13.30
N LEU A 56 4.55 4.98 13.11
CA LEU A 56 5.21 6.21 12.66
C LEU A 56 6.24 5.85 11.59
N THR A 57 6.36 6.67 10.56
CA THR A 57 7.34 6.42 9.48
C THR A 57 8.77 6.31 10.03
N ALA A 58 9.11 7.11 11.03
CA ALA A 58 10.41 7.04 11.69
C ALA A 58 10.69 5.73 12.45
N ASN A 59 9.64 4.96 12.76
CA ASN A 59 9.73 3.68 13.47
C ASN A 59 9.72 2.47 12.54
N ILE A 60 9.62 2.66 11.22
CA ILE A 60 9.70 1.56 10.26
C ILE A 60 11.08 0.90 10.40
N CYS A 61 11.10 -0.40 10.68
CA CYS A 61 12.31 -1.17 10.90
C CYS A 61 12.44 -2.41 9.99
N SER A 62 11.57 -2.50 8.98
CA SER A 62 11.61 -3.55 7.96
C SER A 62 11.52 -2.97 6.56
N GLU A 63 11.69 -3.82 5.56
CA GLU A 63 11.36 -3.55 4.17
C GLU A 63 9.98 -4.16 3.85
N ALA A 64 9.30 -3.64 2.83
CA ALA A 64 8.03 -4.19 2.36
C ALA A 64 8.27 -5.25 1.29
N LEU A 65 7.56 -6.35 1.38
CA LEU A 65 7.60 -7.47 0.44
C LEU A 65 6.34 -7.54 -0.44
N PHE A 66 5.36 -6.70 -0.19
CA PHE A 66 4.17 -6.54 -1.01
C PHE A 66 3.69 -5.09 -0.94
N VAL A 67 3.06 -4.63 -2.01
CA VAL A 67 2.42 -3.32 -2.07
C VAL A 67 0.94 -3.46 -1.74
N VAL A 68 0.37 -2.43 -1.11
CA VAL A 68 -1.05 -2.34 -0.77
C VAL A 68 -1.60 -1.04 -1.36
N ILE A 69 -2.61 -1.17 -2.20
CA ILE A 69 -3.21 -0.06 -2.94
C ILE A 69 -4.70 0.00 -2.62
N ASP A 70 -5.15 1.10 -2.07
CA ASP A 70 -6.58 1.40 -1.90
C ASP A 70 -7.14 1.98 -3.21
N VAL A 71 -8.31 1.49 -3.61
CA VAL A 71 -9.07 1.97 -4.76
C VAL A 71 -10.46 2.36 -4.27
N ASP A 72 -10.72 3.64 -4.30
CA ASP A 72 -11.99 4.22 -3.88
C ASP A 72 -12.68 4.90 -5.07
N HIS A 73 -14.00 4.71 -5.20
CA HIS A 73 -14.82 5.40 -6.21
C HIS A 73 -14.44 5.14 -7.67
N THR A 74 -13.98 3.94 -7.99
CA THR A 74 -13.65 3.52 -9.36
C THR A 74 -14.88 3.06 -10.15
N SER A 75 -14.83 3.16 -11.48
CA SER A 75 -15.79 2.52 -12.38
C SER A 75 -15.50 1.03 -12.60
N ILE A 76 -14.30 0.56 -12.28
CA ILE A 76 -13.84 -0.81 -12.44
C ILE A 76 -14.19 -1.60 -11.18
N ASN A 77 -15.02 -2.64 -11.30
CA ASN A 77 -15.32 -3.47 -10.15
C ASN A 77 -14.15 -4.42 -9.80
N LEU A 78 -14.21 -4.99 -8.63
CA LEU A 78 -13.17 -5.87 -8.08
C LEU A 78 -12.86 -7.09 -8.98
N HIS A 79 -13.85 -7.68 -9.66
CA HIS A 79 -13.64 -8.83 -10.56
C HIS A 79 -12.97 -8.43 -11.87
N ASP A 80 -13.36 -7.29 -12.44
CA ASP A 80 -12.72 -6.75 -13.66
C ASP A 80 -11.27 -6.34 -13.35
N ARG A 81 -11.00 -5.79 -12.16
CA ARG A 81 -9.63 -5.50 -11.71
C ARG A 81 -8.80 -6.77 -11.56
N LEU A 82 -9.38 -7.85 -11.02
CA LEU A 82 -8.69 -9.13 -10.94
C LEU A 82 -8.32 -9.63 -12.34
N GLN A 83 -9.25 -9.54 -13.30
CA GLN A 83 -8.99 -9.96 -14.66
C GLN A 83 -7.85 -9.15 -15.29
N GLN A 84 -7.88 -7.81 -15.16
CA GLN A 84 -6.79 -6.94 -15.66
C GLN A 84 -5.43 -7.35 -15.12
N LEU A 85 -5.29 -7.53 -13.80
CA LEU A 85 -4.01 -7.92 -13.18
C LEU A 85 -3.60 -9.36 -13.55
N THR A 86 -4.58 -10.24 -13.80
CA THR A 86 -4.31 -11.59 -14.27
C THR A 86 -3.80 -11.58 -15.72
N ASP A 87 -4.37 -10.74 -16.58
CA ASP A 87 -3.93 -10.57 -17.96
C ASP A 87 -2.50 -9.99 -18.05
N GLU A 88 -2.12 -9.15 -17.07
CA GLU A 88 -0.73 -8.68 -16.88
C GLU A 88 0.20 -9.78 -16.28
N GLY A 89 -0.33 -10.96 -16.01
CA GLY A 89 0.43 -12.09 -15.47
C GLY A 89 0.84 -11.95 -14.00
N LEU A 90 0.16 -11.10 -13.22
CA LEU A 90 0.52 -10.80 -11.84
C LEU A 90 -0.24 -11.65 -10.82
N GLN A 91 0.46 -12.05 -9.76
CA GLN A 91 -0.17 -12.52 -8.53
C GLN A 91 -0.80 -11.35 -7.80
N CYS A 92 -2.02 -11.52 -7.28
CA CYS A 92 -2.66 -10.50 -6.47
C CYS A 92 -3.75 -11.08 -5.55
N ILE A 93 -4.09 -10.29 -4.53
CA ILE A 93 -5.29 -10.45 -3.70
C ILE A 93 -6.05 -9.13 -3.74
N ILE A 94 -7.36 -9.18 -3.95
CA ILE A 94 -8.23 -8.01 -3.93
C ILE A 94 -9.35 -8.26 -2.92
N ALA A 95 -9.58 -7.30 -2.02
CA ALA A 95 -10.58 -7.40 -0.97
C ALA A 95 -11.38 -6.10 -0.84
N THR A 96 -12.69 -6.17 -0.66
CA THR A 96 -13.52 -5.00 -0.35
C THR A 96 -13.10 -4.38 1.00
N THR A 97 -13.18 -3.04 1.13
CA THR A 97 -12.58 -2.33 2.28
C THR A 97 -13.53 -2.04 3.43
N SER A 98 -14.83 -1.84 3.21
CA SER A 98 -15.74 -1.44 4.29
C SER A 98 -17.17 -1.96 4.15
N ASP A 99 -17.56 -2.38 2.97
CA ASP A 99 -18.88 -2.89 2.66
C ASP A 99 -18.74 -3.94 1.56
N SER A 100 -19.04 -5.18 1.89
CA SER A 100 -18.95 -6.30 0.96
C SER A 100 -19.88 -6.16 -0.26
N ALA A 101 -20.93 -5.34 -0.18
CA ALA A 101 -21.82 -5.06 -1.29
C ALA A 101 -21.22 -4.08 -2.30
N ASN A 102 -20.24 -3.26 -1.90
CA ASN A 102 -19.62 -2.26 -2.77
C ASN A 102 -18.37 -2.83 -3.45
N LEU A 103 -18.54 -3.44 -4.62
CA LEU A 103 -17.46 -4.01 -5.41
C LEU A 103 -16.58 -2.95 -6.12
N HIS A 104 -16.89 -1.67 -6.00
CA HIS A 104 -16.15 -0.54 -6.57
C HIS A 104 -15.28 0.19 -5.51
N LYS A 105 -15.19 -0.38 -4.31
CA LYS A 105 -14.33 0.10 -3.24
C LYS A 105 -13.56 -1.06 -2.63
N TYR A 106 -12.29 -1.18 -3.00
CA TYR A 106 -11.50 -2.34 -2.66
C TYR A 106 -10.02 -2.01 -2.46
N ARG A 107 -9.29 -2.96 -1.99
CA ARG A 107 -7.85 -2.94 -1.78
C ARG A 107 -7.19 -4.01 -2.60
N VAL A 108 -6.11 -3.66 -3.27
CA VAL A 108 -5.27 -4.56 -4.06
C VAL A 108 -3.96 -4.80 -3.31
N LEU A 109 -3.57 -6.05 -3.15
CA LEU A 109 -2.29 -6.47 -2.63
C LEU A 109 -1.54 -7.19 -3.74
N ILE A 110 -0.28 -6.79 -4.01
CA ILE A 110 0.56 -7.39 -5.05
C ILE A 110 1.93 -7.72 -4.42
N PRO A 111 2.40 -8.97 -4.50
CA PRO A 111 3.70 -9.35 -3.99
C PRO A 111 4.81 -8.80 -4.89
N LEU A 112 5.94 -8.44 -4.30
CA LEU A 112 7.09 -7.83 -4.97
C LEU A 112 8.18 -8.87 -5.25
N ASN A 113 8.92 -8.70 -6.33
CA ASN A 113 10.06 -9.57 -6.68
C ASN A 113 11.28 -9.37 -5.76
N ARG A 114 11.35 -8.21 -5.08
CA ARG A 114 12.35 -7.88 -4.08
C ARG A 114 11.78 -7.00 -2.98
N PRO A 115 12.41 -6.97 -1.79
CA PRO A 115 12.05 -6.01 -0.74
C PRO A 115 12.25 -4.57 -1.21
N VAL A 116 11.43 -3.65 -0.66
CA VAL A 116 11.57 -2.20 -0.89
C VAL A 116 11.62 -1.44 0.42
N THR A 117 12.43 -0.39 0.46
CA THR A 117 12.48 0.58 1.56
C THR A 117 11.23 1.48 1.56
N ALA A 118 11.00 2.22 2.66
CA ALA A 118 9.90 3.18 2.73
C ALA A 118 9.98 4.28 1.65
N TYR A 119 11.19 4.65 1.24
CA TYR A 119 11.41 5.60 0.14
C TYR A 119 11.02 4.97 -1.21
N GLU A 120 11.57 3.80 -1.53
CA GLU A 120 11.26 3.08 -2.78
C GLU A 120 9.77 2.75 -2.89
N TYR A 121 9.09 2.42 -1.76
CA TYR A 121 7.66 2.15 -1.76
C TYR A 121 6.83 3.32 -2.30
N ARG A 122 7.19 4.55 -1.94
CA ARG A 122 6.53 5.76 -2.46
C ARG A 122 6.73 5.88 -3.97
N LEU A 123 7.96 5.70 -4.43
CA LEU A 123 8.29 5.73 -5.87
C LEU A 123 7.55 4.62 -6.63
N LEU A 124 7.54 3.41 -6.08
CA LEU A 124 6.84 2.26 -6.63
C LEU A 124 5.34 2.53 -6.81
N VAL A 125 4.65 3.00 -5.76
CA VAL A 125 3.21 3.31 -5.84
C VAL A 125 2.94 4.42 -6.85
N THR A 126 3.76 5.46 -6.88
CA THR A 126 3.67 6.53 -7.89
C THR A 126 3.89 5.99 -9.31
N GLY A 127 4.88 5.10 -9.49
CA GLY A 127 5.15 4.46 -10.78
C GLY A 127 4.01 3.56 -11.24
N ILE A 128 3.42 2.76 -10.35
CA ILE A 128 2.24 1.93 -10.64
C ILE A 128 1.08 2.80 -11.15
N GLN A 129 0.86 3.96 -10.54
CA GLN A 129 -0.18 4.91 -10.98
C GLN A 129 0.14 5.52 -12.34
N SER A 130 1.34 6.05 -12.52
CA SER A 130 1.73 6.76 -13.73
C SER A 130 1.86 5.85 -14.95
N ASN A 131 2.27 4.60 -14.76
CA ASN A 131 2.32 3.59 -15.83
C ASN A 131 0.94 2.98 -16.16
N GLY A 132 -0.12 3.37 -15.43
CA GLY A 132 -1.49 2.98 -15.74
C GLY A 132 -1.91 1.59 -15.25
N LEU A 133 -1.05 0.86 -14.51
CA LEU A 133 -1.42 -0.46 -13.98
C LEU A 133 -2.62 -0.36 -13.03
N ILE A 134 -2.64 0.62 -12.12
CA ILE A 134 -3.78 0.99 -11.28
C ILE A 134 -3.84 2.53 -11.21
N SER A 135 -4.41 3.17 -12.23
CA SER A 135 -4.44 4.63 -12.35
C SER A 135 -5.45 5.31 -11.42
N ASP A 136 -6.48 4.59 -10.99
CA ASP A 136 -7.61 5.06 -10.18
C ASP A 136 -7.43 4.80 -8.67
N MET A 137 -6.18 4.65 -8.23
CA MET A 137 -5.86 4.44 -6.81
C MET A 137 -6.03 5.71 -5.96
N ASP A 138 -6.32 5.52 -4.67
CA ASP A 138 -6.24 6.60 -3.69
C ASP A 138 -4.78 7.02 -3.47
N PRO A 139 -4.43 8.30 -3.64
CA PRO A 139 -3.07 8.81 -3.42
C PRO A 139 -2.50 8.51 -2.04
N VAL A 140 -3.35 8.27 -1.04
CA VAL A 140 -2.93 7.89 0.32
C VAL A 140 -2.15 6.57 0.33
N SER A 141 -2.35 5.71 -0.66
CA SER A 141 -1.64 4.43 -0.81
C SER A 141 -0.12 4.59 -0.91
N SER A 142 0.37 5.76 -1.36
CA SER A 142 1.81 6.07 -1.43
C SER A 142 2.46 6.35 -0.07
N ARG A 143 1.69 6.49 1.01
CA ARG A 143 2.22 6.80 2.35
C ARG A 143 2.75 5.54 3.02
N PRO A 144 4.05 5.43 3.34
CA PRO A 144 4.61 4.21 3.93
C PRO A 144 3.95 3.81 5.25
N ALA A 145 3.70 4.75 6.15
CA ALA A 145 3.05 4.46 7.43
C ALA A 145 1.52 4.37 7.35
N GLN A 146 0.96 4.08 6.17
CA GLN A 146 -0.47 3.90 6.00
C GLN A 146 -0.96 2.68 6.78
N LYS A 147 -2.06 2.88 7.48
CA LYS A 147 -2.80 1.85 8.19
C LYS A 147 -3.92 1.33 7.30
N PHE A 148 -4.00 0.02 7.16
CA PHE A 148 -5.01 -0.64 6.37
C PHE A 148 -5.98 -1.42 7.26
N TYR A 149 -7.25 -1.48 6.85
CA TYR A 149 -8.30 -2.17 7.60
C TYR A 149 -8.78 -3.38 6.79
N ALA A 150 -8.73 -4.55 7.41
CA ALA A 150 -9.42 -5.74 6.96
C ALA A 150 -10.75 -5.86 7.70
N TYR A 151 -11.74 -6.46 7.07
CA TYR A 151 -13.08 -6.60 7.62
C TYR A 151 -13.56 -8.04 7.49
N ALA A 152 -14.17 -8.55 8.55
CA ALA A 152 -14.91 -9.77 8.46
C ALA A 152 -16.00 -9.64 7.38
N ASN A 153 -16.20 -10.72 6.61
CA ASN A 153 -17.15 -10.78 5.48
C ASN A 153 -16.79 -9.91 4.26
N SER A 154 -15.53 -9.46 4.11
CA SER A 154 -15.07 -8.88 2.85
C SER A 154 -15.25 -9.86 1.71
N VAL A 155 -15.66 -9.36 0.53
CA VAL A 155 -15.52 -10.13 -0.72
C VAL A 155 -14.04 -10.13 -1.08
N ILE A 156 -13.46 -11.31 -1.22
CA ILE A 156 -12.04 -11.49 -1.55
C ILE A 156 -11.95 -12.33 -2.81
N VAL A 157 -11.15 -11.85 -3.76
CA VAL A 157 -10.76 -12.59 -4.96
C VAL A 157 -9.24 -12.58 -5.07
N SER A 158 -8.67 -13.59 -5.73
CA SER A 158 -7.20 -13.69 -5.81
C SER A 158 -6.76 -14.44 -7.06
N ASN A 159 -5.58 -14.08 -7.53
CA ASN A 159 -4.80 -14.84 -8.51
C ASN A 159 -3.44 -15.18 -7.88
N PHE A 160 -3.16 -16.48 -7.72
CA PHE A 160 -1.87 -16.98 -7.25
C PHE A 160 -1.04 -17.62 -8.37
N ILE A 161 -1.56 -17.60 -9.60
CA ILE A 161 -0.87 -18.04 -10.80
C ILE A 161 -0.31 -16.79 -11.49
N GLY A 162 1.00 -16.74 -11.67
CA GLY A 162 1.66 -15.57 -12.27
C GLY A 162 2.93 -15.20 -11.53
N SER A 163 3.46 -14.03 -11.84
CA SER A 163 4.69 -13.49 -11.27
C SER A 163 4.42 -12.48 -10.15
N THR A 164 5.44 -12.21 -9.37
CA THR A 164 5.51 -11.02 -8.50
C THR A 164 5.70 -9.77 -9.36
N LEU A 165 5.31 -8.60 -8.85
CA LEU A 165 5.58 -7.32 -9.50
C LEU A 165 7.08 -7.05 -9.55
N VAL A 166 7.61 -6.75 -10.74
CA VAL A 166 9.01 -6.37 -10.91
C VAL A 166 9.16 -4.91 -10.51
N VAL A 167 9.75 -4.69 -9.33
CA VAL A 167 9.86 -3.36 -8.70
C VAL A 167 10.55 -2.34 -9.60
N ASP A 168 11.63 -2.78 -10.26
CA ASP A 168 12.49 -1.87 -11.03
C ASP A 168 11.83 -1.38 -12.32
N ASP A 169 10.72 -1.99 -12.77
CA ASP A 169 9.93 -1.52 -13.91
C ASP A 169 9.07 -0.29 -13.55
N TYR A 170 8.87 -0.03 -12.26
CA TYR A 170 7.99 1.03 -11.75
C TYR A 170 8.72 2.10 -10.94
N ILE A 171 9.89 1.79 -10.38
CA ILE A 171 10.71 2.79 -9.68
C ILE A 171 11.53 3.54 -10.72
N VAL A 172 11.06 4.74 -11.05
CA VAL A 172 11.87 5.68 -11.84
C VAL A 172 12.69 6.51 -10.85
N ASP A 173 14.00 6.23 -10.76
CA ASP A 173 14.90 7.06 -9.94
C ASP A 173 15.00 8.46 -10.57
N PRO A 174 14.53 9.52 -9.87
CA PRO A 174 14.65 10.89 -10.38
C PRO A 174 16.09 11.33 -10.63
N GLN A 175 17.06 10.61 -10.06
CA GLN A 175 18.49 10.85 -10.28
C GLN A 175 19.09 9.99 -11.41
N SER A 176 18.29 9.09 -11.99
CA SER A 176 18.76 8.27 -13.12
C SER A 176 19.04 9.14 -14.36
N PRO A 177 20.19 8.97 -15.02
CA PRO A 177 20.52 9.70 -16.24
C PRO A 177 19.48 9.57 -17.36
N SER A 178 18.70 8.50 -17.38
CA SER A 178 17.65 8.23 -18.36
C SER A 178 16.45 9.19 -18.26
N LEU A 179 16.14 9.73 -17.07
CA LEU A 179 15.08 10.74 -16.92
C LEU A 179 15.49 12.12 -17.45
N ARG A 180 16.77 12.46 -17.38
CA ARG A 180 17.28 13.71 -17.95
C ARG A 180 17.14 13.79 -19.46
N LEU A 181 16.93 12.66 -20.14
CA LEU A 181 16.74 12.58 -21.58
C LEU A 181 15.27 12.72 -22.01
N LEU A 182 14.30 12.54 -21.09
CA LEU A 182 12.87 12.57 -21.42
C LEU A 182 12.21 13.93 -21.19
N ASP A 183 12.70 14.74 -20.26
CA ASP A 183 12.25 16.13 -20.07
C ASP A 183 13.35 17.01 -19.44
N PRO A 184 14.14 17.72 -20.27
CA PRO A 184 15.18 18.64 -19.77
C PRO A 184 14.61 19.90 -19.08
N SER A 185 13.29 20.09 -19.06
CA SER A 185 12.61 21.23 -18.42
C SER A 185 11.92 20.90 -17.10
N ALA A 186 11.88 19.61 -16.69
CA ALA A 186 11.32 19.23 -15.42
C ALA A 186 12.23 19.69 -14.27
N ASP A 187 11.82 20.74 -13.58
CA ASP A 187 12.57 21.29 -12.44
C ASP A 187 12.40 20.38 -11.22
N VAL A 188 13.45 19.59 -10.94
CA VAL A 188 13.53 18.69 -9.78
C VAL A 188 13.38 19.46 -8.45
N THR A 189 13.55 20.78 -8.45
CA THR A 189 13.40 21.67 -7.31
C THR A 189 11.95 21.70 -6.80
N ASP A 190 10.95 21.55 -7.66
CA ASP A 190 9.54 21.57 -7.24
C ASP A 190 9.16 20.34 -6.41
N ILE A 191 9.72 19.17 -6.75
CA ILE A 191 9.47 17.91 -5.99
C ILE A 191 10.13 17.98 -4.61
N LEU A 192 11.30 18.60 -4.50
CA LEU A 192 12.01 18.79 -3.22
C LEU A 192 11.34 19.87 -2.36
N HIS A 193 10.78 20.93 -2.97
CA HIS A 193 10.05 21.98 -2.26
C HIS A 193 8.73 21.48 -1.64
N GLU A 194 8.01 20.58 -2.29
CA GLU A 194 6.86 19.92 -1.68
C GLU A 194 7.25 19.09 -0.46
N PHE A 195 8.42 18.46 -0.50
CA PHE A 195 8.94 17.65 0.59
C PHE A 195 9.29 18.49 1.84
N ASP A 196 9.92 19.63 1.67
CA ASP A 196 10.31 20.54 2.75
C ASP A 196 9.10 21.28 3.33
N SER A 197 8.12 21.66 2.51
CA SER A 197 6.89 22.29 2.97
C SER A 197 6.04 21.35 3.82
N TYR A 198 6.06 20.03 3.54
CA TYR A 198 5.34 19.03 4.31
C TYR A 198 6.00 18.74 5.68
N GLN A 199 7.33 18.79 5.75
CA GLN A 199 8.07 18.66 7.01
C GLN A 199 7.86 19.88 7.93
N SER A 200 7.76 21.07 7.37
CA SER A 200 7.52 22.30 8.15
C SER A 200 6.08 22.42 8.65
N ALA A 201 5.09 21.96 7.89
CA ALA A 201 3.68 21.96 8.29
C ALA A 201 3.38 20.98 9.46
N THR A 202 4.16 19.90 9.58
CA THR A 202 4.02 18.94 10.69
C THR A 202 4.70 19.39 11.98
N LYS A 203 5.72 20.25 11.90
CA LYS A 203 6.39 20.84 13.09
C LYS A 203 5.58 21.96 13.76
N GLY A 204 4.69 22.64 13.03
CA GLY A 204 3.89 23.76 13.54
C GLY A 204 2.66 23.40 14.39
N ARG A 205 2.31 22.11 14.53
CA ARG A 205 1.12 21.66 15.28
C ARG A 205 1.40 21.13 16.70
N ARG A 206 2.57 21.42 17.26
CA ARG A 206 2.93 21.02 18.64
C ARG A 206 3.05 22.20 19.59
N THR A 207 2.09 23.12 19.60
CA THR A 207 1.88 24.04 20.73
C THR A 207 0.45 24.59 20.65
N ARG A 208 -0.46 23.91 21.33
CA ARG A 208 -1.55 24.49 22.13
C ARG A 208 -2.32 23.37 22.83
#